data_dbf3a8307d96295d4cc2f362c32ec9ea
#
_entry.id   dbf3a8307d96295d4cc2f362c32ec9ea
#
_cell.length_a   1.000
_cell.length_b   1.000
_cell.length_c   1.000
_cell.angle_alpha   90.00
_cell.angle_beta   90.00
_cell.angle_gamma   90.00
#
_symmetry.space_group_name_H-M   'P 1'
#
loop_
_entity.id
_entity.type
_entity.pdbx_description
1 polymer ?
#
loop_
_entity_poly.entity_id
_entity_poly.type
_entity_poly.pdbx_seq_one_letter_code
_entity_poly.pdbx_strand_id
1 'polypeptide(L)'
;RVSLLIGIVTMVASMVIGGLLGAVAAYFGKTTDSIIMRLTDMFMAIPETLLALCVVAAMGASAVSLIVAMTVACVPGNCRLVRSTVLSIVDAEYVEAARACGMSDLQIIVKEIIPNCLGPIIVVSTQGIAGIMLTASSLSYLGMGIQPPNPEWGAMISEAREFLRSAPYTCIIPGIVIVLTCLLYTSPS
;
A
#
# COMPACT_ATOMS: atom_id res chain seq x y z
N ARG A 1 5.72 -12.23 12.17
CA ARG A 1 4.83 -12.91 11.19
C ARG A 1 3.60 -12.08 10.91
N VAL A 2 2.84 -11.71 11.96
CA VAL A 2 1.59 -10.95 11.81
C VAL A 2 1.83 -9.60 11.16
N SER A 3 2.79 -8.80 11.62
CA SER A 3 3.13 -7.49 11.06
C SER A 3 3.50 -7.57 9.56
N LEU A 4 4.29 -8.59 9.18
CA LEU A 4 4.67 -8.82 7.78
C LEU A 4 3.46 -9.23 6.92
N LEU A 5 2.57 -10.08 7.45
CA LEU A 5 1.36 -10.48 6.76
C LEU A 5 0.44 -9.28 6.51
N ILE A 6 0.28 -8.40 7.49
CA ILE A 6 -0.47 -7.15 7.33
C ILE A 6 0.13 -6.31 6.21
N GLY A 7 1.45 -6.10 6.22
CA GLY A 7 2.13 -5.33 5.18
C GLY A 7 1.90 -5.88 3.78
N ILE A 8 2.07 -7.19 3.60
CA ILE A 8 1.89 -7.87 2.31
C ILE A 8 0.43 -7.82 1.85
N VAL A 9 -0.52 -8.21 2.71
CA VAL A 9 -1.95 -8.25 2.35
C VAL A 9 -2.45 -6.86 2.00
N THR A 10 -2.09 -5.85 2.80
CA THR A 10 -2.45 -4.47 2.54
C THR A 10 -1.86 -3.98 1.22
N MET A 11 -0.58 -4.26 0.96
CA MET A 11 0.08 -3.84 -0.28
C MET A 11 -0.57 -4.48 -1.49
N VAL A 12 -0.82 -5.79 -1.46
CA VAL A 12 -1.49 -6.49 -2.57
C VAL A 12 -2.90 -5.94 -2.78
N ALA A 13 -3.70 -5.79 -1.73
CA ALA A 13 -5.06 -5.28 -1.84
C ALA A 13 -5.09 -3.85 -2.40
N SER A 14 -4.27 -2.95 -1.86
CA SER A 14 -4.20 -1.56 -2.31
C SER A 14 -3.64 -1.42 -3.73
N MET A 15 -2.69 -2.29 -4.12
CA MET A 15 -2.15 -2.33 -5.47
C MET A 15 -3.16 -2.85 -6.49
N VAL A 16 -3.93 -3.88 -6.15
CA VAL A 16 -4.99 -4.38 -7.04
C VAL A 16 -6.05 -3.30 -7.26
N ILE A 17 -6.56 -2.68 -6.21
CA ILE A 17 -7.60 -1.65 -6.32
C ILE A 17 -7.04 -0.39 -6.99
N GLY A 18 -5.96 0.17 -6.45
CA GLY A 18 -5.33 1.38 -6.97
C GLY A 18 -4.76 1.17 -8.37
N GLY A 19 -4.15 0.01 -8.62
CA GLY A 19 -3.60 -0.34 -9.92
C GLY A 19 -4.64 -0.43 -11.01
N LEU A 20 -5.78 -1.07 -10.75
CA LEU A 20 -6.89 -1.11 -11.70
C LEU A 20 -7.44 0.30 -11.99
N LEU A 21 -7.65 1.11 -10.94
CA LEU A 21 -8.10 2.50 -11.11
C LEU A 21 -7.09 3.33 -11.91
N GLY A 22 -5.80 3.20 -11.63
CA GLY A 22 -4.73 3.89 -12.33
C GLY A 22 -4.60 3.47 -13.79
N ALA A 23 -4.68 2.16 -14.08
CA ALA A 23 -4.64 1.65 -15.44
C ALA A 23 -5.84 2.13 -16.26
N VAL A 24 -7.04 2.08 -15.71
CA VAL A 24 -8.27 2.60 -16.35
C VAL A 24 -8.16 4.11 -16.59
N ALA A 25 -7.69 4.87 -15.60
CA ALA A 25 -7.50 6.30 -15.74
C ALA A 25 -6.55 6.65 -16.88
N ALA A 26 -5.37 6.00 -16.94
CA ALA A 26 -4.38 6.25 -17.97
C ALA A 26 -4.84 5.80 -19.36
N TYR A 27 -5.48 4.63 -19.46
CA TYR A 27 -5.88 4.06 -20.75
C TYR A 27 -7.02 4.84 -21.42
N PHE A 28 -8.07 5.17 -20.67
CA PHE A 28 -9.23 5.90 -21.22
C PHE A 28 -9.00 7.41 -21.28
N GLY A 29 -8.11 7.96 -20.44
CA GLY A 29 -7.72 9.37 -20.44
C GLY A 29 -8.88 10.34 -20.23
N LYS A 30 -8.69 11.58 -20.69
CA LYS A 30 -9.74 12.64 -20.73
C LYS A 30 -10.59 12.75 -19.44
N THR A 31 -11.90 12.57 -19.58
CA THR A 31 -12.86 12.72 -18.48
C THR A 31 -12.70 11.63 -17.41
N THR A 32 -12.43 10.38 -17.82
CA THR A 32 -12.22 9.25 -16.88
C THR A 32 -11.01 9.50 -16.00
N ASP A 33 -9.91 9.90 -16.60
CA ASP A 33 -8.69 10.27 -15.89
C ASP A 33 -8.94 11.43 -14.93
N SER A 34 -9.59 12.50 -15.38
CA SER A 34 -9.89 13.66 -14.55
C SER A 34 -10.76 13.31 -13.33
N ILE A 35 -11.76 12.45 -13.50
CA ILE A 35 -12.63 12.04 -12.38
C ILE A 35 -11.85 11.21 -11.37
N ILE A 36 -11.14 10.17 -11.83
CA ILE A 36 -10.38 9.28 -10.94
C ILE A 36 -9.29 10.08 -10.20
N MET A 37 -8.56 10.95 -10.90
CA MET A 37 -7.52 11.75 -10.26
C MET A 37 -8.08 12.76 -9.26
N ARG A 38 -9.21 13.40 -9.53
CA ARG A 38 -9.84 14.29 -8.55
C ARG A 38 -10.27 13.56 -7.28
N LEU A 39 -10.86 12.36 -7.42
CA LEU A 39 -11.18 11.53 -6.25
C LEU A 39 -9.90 11.14 -5.49
N THR A 40 -8.88 10.71 -6.20
CA THR A 40 -7.56 10.38 -5.62
C THR A 40 -6.97 11.58 -4.87
N ASP A 41 -7.07 12.79 -5.44
CA ASP A 41 -6.56 14.03 -4.84
C ASP A 41 -7.31 14.39 -3.55
N MET A 42 -8.63 14.18 -3.51
CA MET A 42 -9.42 14.38 -2.29
C MET A 42 -8.96 13.47 -1.15
N PHE A 43 -8.69 12.18 -1.43
CA PHE A 43 -8.16 11.26 -0.42
C PHE A 43 -6.75 11.63 0.01
N MET A 44 -5.88 12.05 -0.92
CA MET A 44 -4.50 12.44 -0.62
C MET A 44 -4.40 13.80 0.11
N ALA A 45 -5.44 14.61 0.12
CA ALA A 45 -5.49 15.82 0.95
C ALA A 45 -5.53 15.51 2.45
N ILE A 46 -5.95 14.29 2.81
CA ILE A 46 -5.95 13.81 4.20
C ILE A 46 -4.63 13.06 4.43
N PRO A 47 -3.84 13.38 5.47
CA PRO A 47 -2.66 12.61 5.82
C PRO A 47 -3.00 11.11 5.99
N GLU A 48 -2.21 10.24 5.35
CA GLU A 48 -2.43 8.79 5.31
C GLU A 48 -2.67 8.19 6.70
N THR A 49 -1.85 8.58 7.68
CA THR A 49 -1.98 8.11 9.06
C THR A 49 -3.28 8.54 9.73
N LEU A 50 -3.75 9.76 9.44
CA LEU A 50 -5.02 10.25 9.99
C LEU A 50 -6.21 9.53 9.34
N LEU A 51 -6.16 9.30 8.03
CA LEU A 51 -7.18 8.55 7.33
C LEU A 51 -7.29 7.13 7.88
N ALA A 52 -6.16 6.43 8.04
CA ALA A 52 -6.11 5.10 8.62
C ALA A 52 -6.65 5.08 10.06
N LEU A 53 -6.27 6.06 10.87
CA LEU A 53 -6.74 6.20 12.25
C LEU A 53 -8.27 6.39 12.33
N CYS A 54 -8.84 7.22 11.46
CA CYS A 54 -10.29 7.42 11.39
C CYS A 54 -11.03 6.12 11.03
N VAL A 55 -10.51 5.36 10.07
CA VAL A 55 -11.13 4.08 9.67
C VAL A 55 -11.05 3.06 10.79
N VAL A 56 -9.89 2.92 11.46
CA VAL A 56 -9.75 2.01 12.61
C VAL A 56 -10.64 2.45 13.77
N ALA A 57 -10.74 3.74 14.06
CA ALA A 57 -11.60 4.26 15.12
C ALA A 57 -13.08 3.94 14.88
N ALA A 58 -13.53 3.98 13.61
CA ALA A 58 -14.89 3.65 13.23
C ALA A 58 -15.20 2.14 13.26
N MET A 59 -14.21 1.30 12.90
CA MET A 59 -14.38 -0.16 12.80
C MET A 59 -14.02 -0.92 14.10
N GLY A 60 -13.34 -0.27 15.03
CA GLY A 60 -12.73 -0.88 16.21
C GLY A 60 -11.34 -1.46 15.93
N ALA A 61 -10.52 -1.58 16.97
CA ALA A 61 -9.14 -2.07 16.87
C ALA A 61 -9.09 -3.57 16.60
N SER A 62 -8.69 -3.96 15.41
CA SER A 62 -8.51 -5.36 14.98
C SER A 62 -7.55 -5.47 13.81
N ALA A 63 -7.03 -6.67 13.53
CA ALA A 63 -6.18 -6.93 12.37
C ALA A 63 -6.90 -6.60 11.05
N VAL A 64 -8.18 -6.93 10.95
CA VAL A 64 -8.99 -6.66 9.75
C VAL A 64 -9.19 -5.17 9.55
N SER A 65 -9.56 -4.45 10.62
CA SER A 65 -9.73 -2.99 10.57
C SER A 65 -8.44 -2.29 10.15
N LEU A 66 -7.30 -2.75 10.66
CA LEU A 66 -5.99 -2.21 10.32
C LEU A 66 -5.66 -2.44 8.84
N ILE A 67 -5.88 -3.65 8.31
CA ILE A 67 -5.68 -3.97 6.90
C ILE A 67 -6.59 -3.11 6.01
N VAL A 68 -7.88 -3.00 6.35
CA VAL A 68 -8.83 -2.18 5.58
C VAL A 68 -8.42 -0.70 5.60
N ALA A 69 -8.11 -0.17 6.79
CA ALA A 69 -7.70 1.21 6.96
C ALA A 69 -6.46 1.57 6.13
N MET A 70 -5.42 0.75 6.23
CA MET A 70 -4.19 0.93 5.48
C MET A 70 -4.41 0.72 3.98
N THR A 71 -5.27 -0.23 3.58
CA THR A 71 -5.61 -0.42 2.16
C THR A 71 -6.25 0.84 1.59
N VAL A 72 -7.26 1.40 2.26
CA VAL A 72 -7.93 2.64 1.82
C VAL A 72 -6.95 3.80 1.74
N ALA A 73 -6.06 3.93 2.71
CA ALA A 73 -5.05 4.98 2.76
C ALA A 73 -4.00 4.87 1.63
N CYS A 74 -3.59 3.65 1.26
CA CYS A 74 -2.55 3.42 0.23
C CYS A 74 -3.09 3.41 -1.21
N VAL A 75 -4.39 3.15 -1.44
CA VAL A 75 -5.00 3.09 -2.78
C VAL A 75 -4.70 4.33 -3.63
N PRO A 76 -4.82 5.57 -3.14
CA PRO A 76 -4.55 6.76 -3.93
C PRO A 76 -3.12 6.85 -4.46
N GLY A 77 -2.13 6.55 -3.62
CA GLY A 77 -0.72 6.52 -4.00
C GLY A 77 -0.43 5.48 -5.08
N ASN A 78 -0.94 4.25 -4.90
CA ASN A 78 -0.79 3.16 -5.86
C ASN A 78 -1.53 3.45 -7.18
N CYS A 79 -2.67 4.12 -7.13
CA CYS A 79 -3.39 4.56 -8.33
C CYS A 79 -2.54 5.54 -9.17
N ARG A 80 -1.93 6.54 -8.55
CA ARG A 80 -1.03 7.47 -9.25
C ARG A 80 0.21 6.79 -9.82
N LEU A 81 0.81 5.87 -9.05
CA LEU A 81 1.97 5.12 -9.48
C LEU A 81 1.67 4.34 -10.77
N VAL A 82 0.62 3.52 -10.74
CA VAL A 82 0.26 2.71 -11.90
C VAL A 82 -0.18 3.58 -13.07
N ARG A 83 -0.93 4.66 -12.82
CA ARG A 83 -1.29 5.63 -13.86
C ARG A 83 -0.06 6.19 -14.56
N SER A 84 0.96 6.64 -13.82
CA SER A 84 2.18 7.19 -14.42
C SER A 84 2.96 6.15 -15.23
N THR A 85 3.00 4.91 -14.74
CA THR A 85 3.64 3.79 -15.45
C THR A 85 2.89 3.45 -16.74
N VAL A 86 1.56 3.39 -16.70
CA VAL A 86 0.75 3.09 -17.88
C VAL A 86 0.85 4.20 -18.93
N LEU A 87 0.84 5.47 -18.51
CA LEU A 87 1.02 6.60 -19.43
C LEU A 87 2.34 6.57 -20.21
N SER A 88 3.38 5.94 -19.65
CA SER A 88 4.66 5.80 -20.36
C SER A 88 4.65 4.76 -21.49
N ILE A 89 3.63 3.89 -21.54
CA ILE A 89 3.56 2.79 -22.51
C ILE A 89 2.26 2.72 -23.31
N VAL A 90 1.25 3.50 -22.96
CA VAL A 90 -0.10 3.42 -23.59
C VAL A 90 -0.08 3.77 -25.08
N ASP A 91 0.88 4.61 -25.51
CA ASP A 91 1.07 5.02 -26.90
C ASP A 91 2.22 4.25 -27.59
N ALA A 92 2.64 3.11 -27.04
CA ALA A 92 3.69 2.29 -27.63
C ALA A 92 3.16 1.55 -28.87
N GLU A 93 4.05 1.32 -29.85
CA GLU A 93 3.70 0.69 -31.14
C GLU A 93 2.99 -0.67 -31.00
N TYR A 94 3.37 -1.48 -30.02
CA TYR A 94 2.72 -2.77 -29.77
C TYR A 94 1.28 -2.63 -29.27
N VAL A 95 0.95 -1.55 -28.55
CA VAL A 95 -0.43 -1.25 -28.10
C VAL A 95 -1.28 -0.82 -29.30
N GLU A 96 -0.70 0.02 -30.18
CA GLU A 96 -1.38 0.40 -31.43
C GLU A 96 -1.60 -0.80 -32.35
N ALA A 97 -0.62 -1.69 -32.48
CA ALA A 97 -0.72 -2.91 -33.24
C ALA A 97 -1.83 -3.83 -32.70
N ALA A 98 -1.90 -4.01 -31.37
CA ALA A 98 -2.95 -4.79 -30.73
C ALA A 98 -4.35 -4.22 -31.02
N ARG A 99 -4.48 -2.89 -30.99
CA ARG A 99 -5.74 -2.19 -31.35
C ARG A 99 -6.08 -2.38 -32.82
N ALA A 100 -5.11 -2.29 -33.72
CA ALA A 100 -5.29 -2.53 -35.15
C ALA A 100 -5.69 -4.00 -35.45
N CYS A 101 -5.22 -4.97 -34.65
CA CYS A 101 -5.62 -6.37 -34.72
C CYS A 101 -7.04 -6.65 -34.16
N GLY A 102 -7.76 -5.63 -33.70
CA GLY A 102 -9.14 -5.75 -33.22
C GLY A 102 -9.26 -6.25 -31.78
N MET A 103 -8.22 -6.15 -30.97
CA MET A 103 -8.32 -6.48 -29.54
C MET A 103 -9.25 -5.47 -28.84
N SER A 104 -10.09 -5.95 -27.94
CA SER A 104 -10.91 -5.08 -27.09
C SER A 104 -10.06 -4.33 -26.06
N ASP A 105 -10.53 -3.16 -25.61
CA ASP A 105 -9.82 -2.33 -24.62
C ASP A 105 -9.44 -3.12 -23.37
N LEU A 106 -10.34 -3.97 -22.86
CA LEU A 106 -10.06 -4.81 -21.69
C LEU A 106 -8.94 -5.83 -21.98
N GLN A 107 -8.92 -6.40 -23.19
CA GLN A 107 -7.85 -7.33 -23.58
C GLN A 107 -6.51 -6.62 -23.68
N ILE A 108 -6.48 -5.41 -24.22
CA ILE A 108 -5.27 -4.59 -24.31
C ILE A 108 -4.75 -4.26 -22.90
N ILE A 109 -5.60 -3.80 -22.00
CA ILE A 109 -5.22 -3.47 -20.62
C ILE A 109 -4.62 -4.71 -19.92
N VAL A 110 -5.32 -5.85 -19.99
CA VAL A 110 -4.93 -7.04 -19.21
C VAL A 110 -3.75 -7.79 -19.84
N LYS A 111 -3.65 -7.86 -21.17
CA LYS A 111 -2.65 -8.69 -21.85
C LYS A 111 -1.41 -7.92 -22.28
N GLU A 112 -1.56 -6.63 -22.59
CA GLU A 112 -0.47 -5.83 -23.15
C GLU A 112 0.06 -4.80 -22.15
N ILE A 113 -0.83 -4.09 -21.44
CA ILE A 113 -0.42 -2.98 -20.56
C ILE A 113 0.02 -3.51 -19.19
N ILE A 114 -0.85 -4.22 -18.47
CA ILE A 114 -0.57 -4.67 -17.09
C ILE A 114 0.73 -5.50 -17.03
N PRO A 115 0.98 -6.51 -17.89
CA PRO A 115 2.20 -7.30 -17.80
C PRO A 115 3.47 -6.48 -18.02
N ASN A 116 3.43 -5.51 -18.93
CA ASN A 116 4.57 -4.63 -19.20
C ASN A 116 4.83 -3.58 -18.10
N CYS A 117 3.83 -3.30 -17.24
CA CYS A 117 3.97 -2.45 -16.07
C CYS A 117 4.46 -3.19 -14.82
N LEU A 118 4.45 -4.55 -14.80
CA LEU A 118 4.73 -5.32 -13.57
C LEU A 118 6.12 -5.06 -12.99
N GLY A 119 7.15 -4.88 -13.82
CA GLY A 119 8.51 -4.64 -13.34
C GLY A 119 8.61 -3.46 -12.36
N PRO A 120 8.33 -2.23 -12.80
CA PRO A 120 8.31 -1.06 -11.93
C PRO A 120 7.35 -1.18 -10.75
N ILE A 121 6.17 -1.78 -10.97
CA ILE A 121 5.15 -1.97 -9.94
C ILE A 121 5.66 -2.88 -8.82
N ILE A 122 6.29 -4.00 -9.13
CA ILE A 122 6.83 -4.94 -8.14
C ILE A 122 7.91 -4.25 -7.29
N VAL A 123 8.81 -3.51 -7.90
CA VAL A 123 9.89 -2.80 -7.19
C VAL A 123 9.31 -1.83 -6.17
N VAL A 124 8.39 -0.95 -6.60
CA VAL A 124 7.77 0.04 -5.70
C VAL A 124 6.89 -0.63 -4.65
N SER A 125 6.17 -1.71 -5.03
CA SER A 125 5.36 -2.49 -4.08
C SER A 125 6.20 -3.09 -2.97
N THR A 126 7.37 -3.62 -3.29
CA THR A 126 8.28 -4.20 -2.30
C THR A 126 8.74 -3.14 -1.29
N GLN A 127 9.13 -1.96 -1.77
CA GLN A 127 9.49 -0.83 -0.89
C GLN A 127 8.28 -0.36 -0.05
N GLY A 128 7.09 -0.32 -0.64
CA GLY A 128 5.85 0.08 0.02
C GLY A 128 5.47 -0.81 1.20
N ILE A 129 5.80 -2.11 1.18
CA ILE A 129 5.56 -3.02 2.31
C ILE A 129 6.25 -2.50 3.58
N ALA A 130 7.49 -2.01 3.48
CA ALA A 130 8.21 -1.45 4.62
C ALA A 130 7.49 -0.23 5.22
N GLY A 131 7.02 0.69 4.37
CA GLY A 131 6.25 1.86 4.79
C GLY A 131 4.95 1.48 5.51
N ILE A 132 4.20 0.53 4.93
CA ILE A 132 2.96 0.02 5.53
C ILE A 132 3.23 -0.62 6.89
N MET A 133 4.28 -1.44 7.01
CA MET A 133 4.66 -2.07 8.28
C MET A 133 4.99 -1.02 9.36
N LEU A 134 5.73 0.02 9.00
CA LEU A 134 6.09 1.10 9.92
C LEU A 134 4.85 1.87 10.38
N THR A 135 3.96 2.24 9.47
CA THR A 135 2.71 2.94 9.78
C THR A 135 1.77 2.06 10.62
N ALA A 136 1.62 0.78 10.26
CA ALA A 136 0.84 -0.19 11.03
C ALA A 136 1.38 -0.36 12.45
N SER A 137 2.70 -0.47 12.62
CA SER A 137 3.34 -0.54 13.93
C SER A 137 3.13 0.74 14.75
N SER A 138 3.13 1.91 14.11
CA SER A 138 2.83 3.19 14.76
C SER A 138 1.38 3.26 15.25
N LEU A 139 0.42 2.79 14.44
CA LEU A 139 -0.99 2.70 14.84
C LEU A 139 -1.19 1.70 15.98
N SER A 140 -0.51 0.56 15.93
CA SER A 140 -0.54 -0.44 17.01
C SER A 140 0.06 0.12 18.31
N TYR A 141 1.15 0.90 18.21
CA TYR A 141 1.72 1.61 19.36
C TYR A 141 0.75 2.58 20.00
N LEU A 142 -0.12 3.22 19.21
CA LEU A 142 -1.18 4.11 19.71
C LEU A 142 -2.42 3.36 20.24
N GLY A 143 -2.38 2.01 20.27
CA GLY A 143 -3.50 1.18 20.70
C GLY A 143 -4.60 0.95 19.66
N MET A 144 -4.38 1.43 18.43
CA MET A 144 -5.33 1.31 17.30
C MET A 144 -5.01 0.11 16.39
N GLY A 145 -4.06 -0.74 16.77
CA GLY A 145 -3.67 -1.93 16.01
C GLY A 145 -4.24 -3.22 16.57
N ILE A 146 -3.47 -4.28 16.39
CA ILE A 146 -3.80 -5.62 16.88
C ILE A 146 -3.70 -5.63 18.40
N GLN A 147 -4.75 -6.14 19.04
CA GLN A 147 -4.79 -6.27 20.50
C GLN A 147 -4.17 -7.60 20.97
N PRO A 148 -3.59 -7.62 22.19
CA PRO A 148 -3.17 -8.87 22.82
C PRO A 148 -4.32 -9.92 22.83
N PRO A 149 -4.01 -11.24 22.74
CA PRO A 149 -2.70 -11.87 22.86
C PRO A 149 -1.92 -12.04 21.55
N ASN A 150 -2.34 -11.43 20.45
CA ASN A 150 -1.66 -11.60 19.17
C ASN A 150 -0.33 -10.84 19.13
N PRO A 151 0.80 -11.52 18.85
CA PRO A 151 2.12 -10.89 18.84
C PRO A 151 2.28 -10.00 17.60
N GLU A 152 2.38 -8.70 17.82
CA GLU A 152 2.66 -7.69 16.81
C GLU A 152 3.74 -6.75 17.34
N TRP A 153 4.70 -6.36 16.50
CA TRP A 153 5.89 -5.63 16.95
C TRP A 153 5.57 -4.25 17.52
N GLY A 154 4.61 -3.52 16.94
CA GLY A 154 4.18 -2.22 17.47
C GLY A 154 3.45 -2.33 18.80
N ALA A 155 2.59 -3.33 18.96
CA ALA A 155 1.93 -3.63 20.22
C ALA A 155 2.93 -4.03 21.31
N MET A 156 3.94 -4.86 20.96
CA MET A 156 5.02 -5.23 21.89
C MET A 156 5.78 -4.00 22.40
N ILE A 157 6.09 -3.03 21.53
CA ILE A 157 6.75 -1.79 21.94
C ILE A 157 5.81 -0.96 22.83
N SER A 158 4.52 -0.92 22.53
CA SER A 158 3.53 -0.21 23.34
C SER A 158 3.44 -0.76 24.76
N GLU A 159 3.34 -2.06 24.91
CA GLU A 159 3.31 -2.74 26.21
C GLU A 159 4.63 -2.57 26.99
N ALA A 160 5.76 -2.62 26.29
CA ALA A 160 7.07 -2.50 26.88
C ALA A 160 7.39 -1.10 27.41
N ARG A 161 6.58 -0.05 27.11
CA ARG A 161 6.79 1.32 27.59
C ARG A 161 6.85 1.43 29.12
N GLU A 162 6.04 0.66 29.81
CA GLU A 162 6.02 0.65 31.29
C GLU A 162 7.33 0.13 31.87
N PHE A 163 8.04 -0.71 31.14
CA PHE A 163 9.29 -1.37 31.57
C PHE A 163 10.55 -0.67 31.03
N LEU A 164 10.45 0.48 30.38
CA LEU A 164 11.58 1.15 29.72
C LEU A 164 12.75 1.46 30.67
N ARG A 165 12.46 1.75 31.94
CA ARG A 165 13.49 2.04 32.96
C ARG A 165 14.11 0.78 33.58
N SER A 166 13.36 -0.29 33.69
CA SER A 166 13.77 -1.53 34.35
C SER A 166 14.32 -2.58 33.35
N ALA A 167 13.74 -2.63 32.15
CA ALA A 167 14.05 -3.62 31.13
C ALA A 167 14.00 -3.02 29.70
N PRO A 168 14.93 -2.09 29.35
CA PRO A 168 14.87 -1.37 28.05
C PRO A 168 14.96 -2.29 26.84
N TYR A 169 15.55 -3.48 26.98
CA TYR A 169 15.65 -4.46 25.89
C TYR A 169 14.29 -4.94 25.36
N THR A 170 13.22 -4.87 26.15
CA THR A 170 11.88 -5.25 25.73
C THR A 170 11.31 -4.33 24.63
N CYS A 171 11.73 -3.06 24.59
CA CYS A 171 11.42 -2.13 23.49
C CYS A 171 12.45 -2.20 22.37
N ILE A 172 13.74 -2.35 22.71
CA ILE A 172 14.85 -2.30 21.75
C ILE A 172 14.77 -3.48 20.77
N ILE A 173 14.51 -4.69 21.27
CA ILE A 173 14.51 -5.90 20.43
C ILE A 173 13.45 -5.81 19.32
N PRO A 174 12.14 -5.59 19.58
CA PRO A 174 11.15 -5.46 18.52
C PRO A 174 11.42 -4.25 17.62
N GLY A 175 11.94 -3.15 18.16
CA GLY A 175 12.35 -1.99 17.37
C GLY A 175 13.44 -2.31 16.35
N ILE A 176 14.49 -3.02 16.75
CA ILE A 176 15.56 -3.49 15.85
C ILE A 176 14.99 -4.41 14.77
N VAL A 177 14.08 -5.32 15.12
CA VAL A 177 13.47 -6.23 14.15
C VAL A 177 12.67 -5.45 13.10
N ILE A 178 11.92 -4.42 13.49
CA ILE A 178 11.22 -3.54 12.54
C ILE A 178 12.23 -2.87 11.61
N VAL A 179 13.28 -2.25 12.16
CA VAL A 179 14.30 -1.55 11.37
C VAL A 179 14.99 -2.49 10.38
N LEU A 180 15.45 -3.66 10.83
CA LEU A 180 16.10 -4.63 9.95
C LEU A 180 15.17 -5.13 8.86
N THR A 181 13.90 -5.40 9.19
CA THR A 181 12.91 -5.82 8.18
C THR A 181 12.65 -4.71 7.18
N CYS A 182 12.47 -3.47 7.62
CA CYS A 182 12.29 -2.33 6.73
C CYS A 182 13.51 -2.11 5.82
N LEU A 183 14.72 -2.23 6.34
CA LEU A 183 15.95 -2.11 5.55
C LEU A 183 16.06 -3.19 4.46
N LEU A 184 15.66 -4.44 4.76
CA LEU A 184 15.64 -5.52 3.77
C LEU A 184 14.71 -5.24 2.60
N TYR A 185 13.56 -4.61 2.85
CA TYR A 185 12.59 -4.26 1.80
C TYR A 185 12.91 -2.94 1.09
N THR A 186 13.71 -2.07 1.69
CA THR A 186 14.05 -0.75 1.13
C THR A 186 15.40 -0.75 0.41
N SER A 187 16.28 -1.75 0.68
CA SER A 187 17.59 -1.82 0.02
C SER A 187 17.41 -2.11 -1.47
N PRO A 188 17.84 -1.19 -2.37
CA PRO A 188 17.88 -1.46 -3.80
C PRO A 188 18.96 -2.53 -4.04
N SER A 189 18.56 -3.67 -4.54
CA SER A 189 19.47 -4.69 -5.09
C SER A 189 19.88 -4.29 -6.50
#